data_a8aae9de14e2dea76b8ce6f54678a9ca
#
_entry.id   a8aae9de14e2dea76b8ce6f54678a9ca
#
_cell.length_a   1.000
_cell.length_b   1.000
_cell.length_c   1.000
_cell.angle_alpha   90.00
_cell.angle_beta   90.00
_cell.angle_gamma   90.00
#
_symmetry.space_group_name_H-M   'P 1'
#
loop_
_entity.id
_entity.type
_entity.pdbx_description
1 polymer ?
#
loop_
_entity_poly.entity_id
_entity_poly.type
_entity_poly.pdbx_seq_one_letter_code
_entity_poly.pdbx_strand_id
1 'polypeptide(L)'
;MKIVDLSQDIYEGMKVYPGHLKTVQFEHATHEETAPRFEGGFSFQTTGFILNDNGPTHCDSFSHLDPDPAAETIDQMPLDLFYGPAVCLDVTGFAPRTDITAEDLDRAEAASAVEVRPGDIVLFYTGTWNRYAGDKQYLSEFAGLGESAGSGSCAGRSRRSGWTARPRTIRPASATRSI
;
A
#
# COMPACT_ATOMS: atom_id res chain seq x y z
N MET A 1 -1.72 -16.55 20.05
CA MET A 1 -1.76 -15.36 19.20
C MET A 1 -2.16 -15.78 17.78
N LYS A 2 -3.11 -15.10 17.15
CA LYS A 2 -3.48 -15.33 15.74
C LYS A 2 -2.78 -14.29 14.89
N ILE A 3 -2.04 -14.73 13.87
CA ILE A 3 -1.41 -13.85 12.88
C ILE A 3 -2.25 -13.92 11.61
N VAL A 4 -2.53 -12.78 11.00
CA VAL A 4 -3.24 -12.67 9.73
C VAL A 4 -2.36 -11.86 8.79
N ASP A 5 -1.99 -12.47 7.66
CA ASP A 5 -1.27 -11.78 6.59
C ASP A 5 -2.27 -10.99 5.75
N LEU A 6 -2.02 -9.69 5.61
CA LEU A 6 -2.82 -8.78 4.79
C LEU A 6 -2.08 -8.37 3.51
N SER A 7 -0.90 -8.95 3.26
CA SER A 7 -0.09 -8.62 2.10
C SER A 7 -0.67 -9.24 0.83
N GLN A 8 -0.46 -8.55 -0.28
CA GLN A 8 -0.74 -9.09 -1.60
C GLN A 8 0.39 -10.04 -2.02
N ASP A 9 0.03 -11.17 -2.63
CA ASP A 9 0.99 -12.11 -3.19
C ASP A 9 1.86 -11.45 -4.27
N ILE A 10 3.15 -11.83 -4.27
CA ILE A 10 4.11 -11.42 -5.30
C ILE A 10 4.26 -12.55 -6.30
N TYR A 11 3.92 -12.29 -7.56
CA TYR A 11 4.05 -13.26 -8.64
C TYR A 11 4.34 -12.58 -9.98
N GLU A 12 4.90 -13.35 -10.89
CA GLU A 12 5.19 -12.84 -12.24
C GLU A 12 3.91 -12.41 -12.96
N GLY A 13 3.98 -11.21 -13.56
CA GLY A 13 2.84 -10.65 -14.29
C GLY A 13 1.73 -10.10 -13.40
N MET A 14 1.93 -10.03 -12.08
CA MET A 14 0.99 -9.35 -11.20
C MET A 14 0.72 -7.92 -11.69
N LYS A 15 -0.45 -7.40 -11.37
CA LYS A 15 -0.83 -6.05 -11.78
C LYS A 15 -0.10 -5.03 -10.92
N VAL A 16 0.56 -4.11 -11.58
CA VAL A 16 1.22 -2.95 -10.99
C VAL A 16 0.59 -1.67 -11.54
N TYR A 17 0.77 -0.58 -10.85
CA TYR A 17 0.25 0.72 -11.27
C TYR A 17 0.73 1.05 -12.70
N PRO A 18 -0.14 1.62 -13.56
CA PRO A 18 0.23 1.98 -14.93
C PRO A 18 1.46 2.89 -14.99
N GLY A 19 2.48 2.46 -15.73
CA GLY A 19 3.75 3.17 -15.83
C GLY A 19 4.85 2.66 -14.89
N HIS A 20 4.51 1.84 -13.89
CA HIS A 20 5.52 1.20 -13.04
C HIS A 20 6.17 0.00 -13.72
N LEU A 21 7.38 -0.34 -13.26
CA LEU A 21 8.11 -1.53 -13.69
C LEU A 21 7.28 -2.78 -13.36
N LYS A 22 7.12 -3.66 -14.33
CA LYS A 22 6.40 -4.92 -14.12
C LYS A 22 7.21 -5.86 -13.24
N THR A 23 6.52 -6.62 -12.41
CA THR A 23 7.12 -7.71 -11.65
C THR A 23 7.59 -8.79 -12.60
N VAL A 24 8.87 -9.15 -12.52
CA VAL A 24 9.47 -10.28 -13.22
C VAL A 24 10.04 -11.21 -12.17
N GLN A 25 9.72 -12.49 -12.30
CA GLN A 25 10.23 -13.56 -11.46
C GLN A 25 10.92 -14.58 -12.37
N PHE A 26 12.13 -14.98 -12.01
CA PHE A 26 12.86 -15.99 -12.76
C PHE A 26 13.60 -16.94 -11.82
N GLU A 27 13.73 -18.16 -12.24
CA GLU A 27 14.53 -19.14 -11.54
C GLU A 27 16.02 -18.82 -11.76
N HIS A 28 16.73 -18.54 -10.68
CA HIS A 28 18.15 -18.17 -10.73
C HIS A 28 19.05 -19.40 -10.58
N ALA A 29 18.68 -20.33 -9.72
CA ALA A 29 19.36 -21.61 -9.56
C ALA A 29 18.35 -22.67 -9.14
N THR A 30 18.44 -23.85 -9.74
CA THR A 30 17.59 -25.01 -9.44
C THR A 30 18.26 -25.96 -8.46
N HIS A 31 17.47 -26.86 -7.87
CA HIS A 31 18.00 -27.97 -7.10
C HIS A 31 18.88 -28.89 -7.95
N GLU A 32 18.55 -29.09 -9.23
CA GLU A 32 19.33 -29.93 -10.15
C GLU A 32 20.73 -29.33 -10.41
N GLU A 33 20.82 -28.01 -10.62
CA GLU A 33 22.06 -27.30 -10.86
C GLU A 33 22.95 -27.19 -9.61
N THR A 34 22.35 -27.17 -8.43
CA THR A 34 23.08 -26.98 -7.17
C THR A 34 23.47 -28.29 -6.50
N ALA A 35 22.71 -29.37 -6.67
CA ALA A 35 22.99 -30.67 -6.05
C ALA A 35 24.41 -31.20 -6.30
N PRO A 36 25.00 -31.09 -7.51
CA PRO A 36 26.38 -31.54 -7.74
C PRO A 36 27.45 -30.79 -6.97
N ARG A 37 27.12 -29.65 -6.37
CA ARG A 37 28.07 -28.77 -5.64
C ARG A 37 28.21 -29.17 -4.18
N PHE A 38 27.37 -30.08 -3.69
CA PHE A 38 27.32 -30.45 -2.28
C PHE A 38 27.35 -31.97 -2.11
N GLU A 39 28.03 -32.40 -1.05
CA GLU A 39 27.97 -33.78 -0.60
C GLU A 39 26.78 -34.01 0.32
N GLY A 40 26.34 -35.27 0.50
CA GLY A 40 25.29 -35.61 1.46
C GLY A 40 23.87 -35.32 1.00
N GLY A 41 23.64 -35.06 -0.29
CA GLY A 41 22.28 -34.87 -0.85
C GLY A 41 21.69 -33.49 -0.60
N PHE A 42 22.47 -32.54 -0.21
CA PHE A 42 22.03 -31.14 -0.08
C PHE A 42 21.93 -30.45 -1.43
N SER A 43 20.93 -29.58 -1.57
CA SER A 43 20.78 -28.70 -2.71
C SER A 43 19.94 -27.50 -2.30
N PHE A 44 19.96 -26.44 -3.09
CA PHE A 44 19.12 -25.26 -2.87
C PHE A 44 18.57 -24.74 -4.19
N GLN A 45 17.47 -24.03 -4.08
CA GLN A 45 16.87 -23.27 -5.18
C GLN A 45 16.83 -21.80 -4.81
N THR A 46 17.04 -20.94 -5.78
CA THR A 46 16.90 -19.47 -5.61
C THR A 46 16.10 -18.88 -6.75
N THR A 47 15.32 -17.87 -6.44
CA THR A 47 14.51 -17.12 -7.39
C THR A 47 14.98 -15.67 -7.41
N GLY A 48 15.16 -15.12 -8.60
CA GLY A 48 15.42 -13.70 -8.78
C GLY A 48 14.15 -12.91 -9.02
N PHE A 49 14.11 -11.67 -8.53
CA PHE A 49 12.99 -10.76 -8.72
C PHE A 49 13.46 -9.42 -9.28
N ILE A 50 12.64 -8.85 -10.16
CA ILE A 50 12.66 -7.45 -10.52
C ILE A 50 11.32 -6.87 -10.07
N LEU A 51 11.35 -5.90 -9.18
CA LEU A 51 10.17 -5.31 -8.56
C LEU A 51 10.26 -3.78 -8.62
N ASN A 52 9.10 -3.14 -8.69
CA ASN A 52 8.98 -1.74 -8.34
C ASN A 52 8.80 -1.62 -6.83
N ASP A 53 9.44 -0.65 -6.19
CA ASP A 53 9.38 -0.40 -4.75
C ASP A 53 7.98 0.04 -4.27
N ASN A 54 7.17 0.61 -5.16
CA ASN A 54 5.78 1.01 -4.91
C ASN A 54 4.76 -0.06 -5.30
N GLY A 55 5.06 -1.30 -5.09
CA GLY A 55 4.15 -2.40 -5.32
C GLY A 55 4.82 -3.77 -5.19
N PRO A 56 4.13 -4.74 -4.66
CA PRO A 56 2.73 -4.82 -4.21
C PRO A 56 2.44 -4.10 -2.89
N THR A 57 2.12 -4.82 -1.79
CA THR A 57 1.92 -4.21 -0.46
C THR A 57 3.24 -3.67 0.05
N HIS A 58 3.29 -2.38 0.35
CA HIS A 58 4.52 -1.66 0.73
C HIS A 58 4.21 -0.49 1.66
N CYS A 59 5.26 0.14 2.15
CA CYS A 59 5.20 1.39 2.90
C CYS A 59 5.94 2.47 2.11
N ASP A 60 5.36 3.66 2.01
CA ASP A 60 6.01 4.82 1.42
C ASP A 60 6.82 5.59 2.46
N SER A 61 7.95 6.13 2.05
CA SER A 61 8.69 7.13 2.81
C SER A 61 8.11 8.53 2.60
N PHE A 62 8.52 9.49 3.43
CA PHE A 62 8.16 10.89 3.20
C PHE A 62 8.72 11.40 1.87
N SER A 63 9.94 11.02 1.52
CA SER A 63 10.59 11.42 0.27
C SER A 63 9.89 10.89 -0.99
N HIS A 64 8.98 9.89 -0.88
CA HIS A 64 8.20 9.44 -2.02
C HIS A 64 7.26 10.53 -2.56
N LEU A 65 6.71 11.36 -1.68
CA LEU A 65 5.72 12.39 -2.05
C LEU A 65 6.23 13.82 -1.85
N ASP A 66 7.22 14.01 -0.98
CA ASP A 66 7.80 15.31 -0.70
C ASP A 66 9.08 15.49 -1.53
N PRO A 67 9.10 16.49 -2.44
CA PRO A 67 10.28 16.77 -3.27
C PRO A 67 11.41 17.48 -2.50
N ASP A 68 11.24 17.81 -1.22
CA ASP A 68 12.31 18.40 -0.42
C ASP A 68 13.46 17.39 -0.28
N PRO A 69 14.70 17.74 -0.65
CA PRO A 69 15.86 16.85 -0.47
C PRO A 69 16.13 16.44 0.98
N ALA A 70 15.59 17.17 1.95
CA ALA A 70 15.68 16.82 3.37
C ALA A 70 14.57 15.87 3.83
N ALA A 71 13.60 15.51 2.97
CA ALA A 71 12.55 14.56 3.32
C ALA A 71 13.14 13.17 3.60
N GLU A 72 12.75 12.57 4.71
CA GLU A 72 13.28 11.29 5.17
C GLU A 72 12.98 10.16 4.17
N THR A 73 14.02 9.40 3.85
CA THR A 73 13.91 8.14 3.10
C THR A 73 13.47 7.00 4.01
N ILE A 74 13.05 5.87 3.44
CA ILE A 74 12.47 4.76 4.22
C ILE A 74 13.44 4.19 5.28
N ASP A 75 14.74 4.20 4.99
CA ASP A 75 15.79 3.74 5.89
C ASP A 75 16.08 4.71 7.05
N GLN A 76 15.64 5.97 6.94
CA GLN A 76 15.76 6.99 7.96
C GLN A 76 14.53 7.05 8.88
N MET A 77 13.40 6.50 8.44
CA MET A 77 12.17 6.53 9.21
C MET A 77 12.21 5.58 10.42
N PRO A 78 11.78 6.01 11.61
CA PRO A 78 11.76 5.16 12.80
C PRO A 78 10.84 3.95 12.61
N LEU A 79 11.30 2.76 13.01
CA LEU A 79 10.54 1.51 12.85
C LEU A 79 9.23 1.48 13.64
N ASP A 80 9.15 2.22 14.74
CA ASP A 80 7.93 2.32 15.56
C ASP A 80 6.78 3.05 14.85
N LEU A 81 7.04 3.74 13.73
CA LEU A 81 5.98 4.26 12.86
C LEU A 81 5.21 3.14 12.14
N PHE A 82 5.81 1.97 11.97
CA PHE A 82 5.26 0.84 11.22
C PHE A 82 4.72 -0.28 12.09
N TYR A 83 4.82 -0.14 13.41
CA TYR A 83 4.39 -1.16 14.36
C TYR A 83 3.65 -0.54 15.54
N GLY A 84 2.45 -1.04 15.82
CA GLY A 84 1.64 -0.54 16.94
C GLY A 84 0.23 -1.09 16.94
N PRO A 85 -0.60 -0.67 17.90
CA PRO A 85 -2.03 -0.93 17.86
C PRO A 85 -2.63 -0.40 16.57
N ALA A 86 -3.65 -1.09 16.06
CA ALA A 86 -4.31 -0.70 14.82
C ALA A 86 -5.83 -0.76 14.95
N VAL A 87 -6.50 0.18 14.28
CA VAL A 87 -7.95 0.22 14.12
C VAL A 87 -8.28 0.11 12.64
N CYS A 88 -9.24 -0.73 12.29
CA CYS A 88 -9.73 -0.86 10.92
C CYS A 88 -11.10 -0.19 10.80
N LEU A 89 -11.20 0.80 9.93
CA LEU A 89 -12.45 1.50 9.64
C LEU A 89 -13.03 0.99 8.32
N ASP A 90 -14.33 0.68 8.33
CA ASP A 90 -15.06 0.26 7.14
C ASP A 90 -15.48 1.49 6.31
N VAL A 91 -14.88 1.60 5.13
CA VAL A 91 -15.16 2.63 4.13
C VAL A 91 -15.56 1.99 2.79
N THR A 92 -16.29 0.87 2.83
CA THR A 92 -16.70 0.12 1.63
C THR A 92 -17.80 0.78 0.81
N GLY A 93 -18.58 1.69 1.44
CA GLY A 93 -19.79 2.29 0.85
C GLY A 93 -19.53 3.38 -0.19
N PHE A 94 -18.29 3.74 -0.45
CA PHE A 94 -17.95 4.83 -1.37
C PHE A 94 -17.90 4.36 -2.82
N ALA A 95 -18.41 5.22 -3.72
CA ALA A 95 -18.31 4.97 -5.15
C ALA A 95 -16.85 5.04 -5.63
N PRO A 96 -16.51 4.33 -6.72
CA PRO A 96 -15.20 4.48 -7.35
C PRO A 96 -14.87 5.94 -7.70
N ARG A 97 -13.61 6.32 -7.55
CA ARG A 97 -13.09 7.65 -7.89
C ARG A 97 -13.71 8.81 -7.11
N THR A 98 -14.19 8.53 -5.90
CA THR A 98 -14.67 9.58 -4.98
C THR A 98 -13.69 9.78 -3.85
N ASP A 99 -13.69 10.98 -3.29
CA ASP A 99 -12.90 11.32 -2.12
C ASP A 99 -13.64 10.90 -0.84
N ILE A 100 -12.91 10.26 0.06
CA ILE A 100 -13.35 9.99 1.43
C ILE A 100 -12.90 11.19 2.27
N THR A 101 -13.84 11.91 2.85
CA THR A 101 -13.60 13.14 3.61
C THR A 101 -13.30 12.86 5.08
N ALA A 102 -12.86 13.89 5.82
CA ALA A 102 -12.71 13.82 7.27
C ALA A 102 -14.01 13.42 7.97
N GLU A 103 -15.13 14.00 7.56
CA GLU A 103 -16.45 13.69 8.12
C GLU A 103 -16.86 12.25 7.84
N ASP A 104 -16.47 11.69 6.69
CA ASP A 104 -16.71 10.30 6.35
C ASP A 104 -15.94 9.37 7.29
N LEU A 105 -14.68 9.70 7.60
CA LEU A 105 -13.87 8.94 8.54
C LEU A 105 -14.41 9.03 9.97
N ASP A 106 -14.85 10.21 10.40
CA ASP A 106 -15.45 10.37 11.73
C ASP A 106 -16.76 9.55 11.84
N ARG A 107 -17.55 9.47 10.77
CA ARG A 107 -18.74 8.58 10.72
C ARG A 107 -18.36 7.10 10.73
N ALA A 108 -17.34 6.71 9.99
CA ALA A 108 -16.86 5.33 9.99
C ALA A 108 -16.32 4.91 11.35
N GLU A 109 -15.59 5.80 12.04
CA GLU A 109 -15.14 5.58 13.42
C GLU A 109 -16.33 5.40 14.37
N ALA A 110 -17.30 6.30 14.34
CA ALA A 110 -18.50 6.20 15.18
C ALA A 110 -19.30 4.91 14.94
N ALA A 111 -19.33 4.43 13.69
CA ALA A 111 -20.01 3.18 13.32
C ALA A 111 -19.24 1.93 13.74
N SER A 112 -17.93 2.01 13.88
CA SER A 112 -17.06 0.87 14.18
C SER A 112 -17.14 0.40 15.64
N ALA A 113 -17.69 1.18 16.54
CA ALA A 113 -17.66 1.00 17.99
C ALA A 113 -16.22 0.91 18.60
N VAL A 114 -15.23 1.37 17.85
CA VAL A 114 -13.81 1.41 18.24
C VAL A 114 -13.33 2.85 18.14
N GLU A 115 -12.68 3.35 19.18
CA GLU A 115 -12.10 4.68 19.18
C GLU A 115 -10.66 4.65 18.66
N VAL A 116 -10.33 5.54 17.74
CA VAL A 116 -8.94 5.78 17.30
C VAL A 116 -8.23 6.60 18.38
N ARG A 117 -7.17 6.07 18.93
CA ARG A 117 -6.38 6.69 20.00
C ARG A 117 -5.10 7.32 19.42
N PRO A 118 -4.53 8.30 20.14
CA PRO A 118 -3.24 8.84 19.75
C PRO A 118 -2.18 7.74 19.62
N GLY A 119 -1.54 7.66 18.47
CA GLY A 119 -0.53 6.67 18.17
C GLY A 119 -1.03 5.36 17.58
N ASP A 120 -2.31 5.19 17.29
CA ASP A 120 -2.84 4.04 16.58
C ASP A 120 -2.51 4.12 15.07
N ILE A 121 -2.38 2.96 14.44
CA ILE A 121 -2.34 2.81 12.99
C ILE A 121 -3.78 2.67 12.50
N VAL A 122 -4.20 3.50 11.56
CA VAL A 122 -5.55 3.42 10.99
C VAL A 122 -5.50 2.71 9.65
N LEU A 123 -6.24 1.61 9.55
CA LEU A 123 -6.43 0.85 8.32
C LEU A 123 -7.81 1.17 7.75
N PHE A 124 -7.91 1.30 6.44
CA PHE A 124 -9.16 1.58 5.73
C PHE A 124 -9.57 0.37 4.91
N TYR A 125 -10.69 -0.26 5.28
CA TYR A 125 -11.26 -1.35 4.51
C TYR A 125 -12.16 -0.80 3.41
N THR A 126 -11.63 -0.70 2.20
CA THR A 126 -12.33 -0.15 1.03
C THR A 126 -13.16 -1.20 0.28
N GLY A 127 -12.91 -2.47 0.50
CA GLY A 127 -13.52 -3.58 -0.24
C GLY A 127 -13.10 -3.65 -1.72
N THR A 128 -12.15 -2.84 -2.15
CA THR A 128 -11.70 -2.76 -3.56
C THR A 128 -11.14 -4.10 -4.04
N TRP A 129 -10.35 -4.78 -3.20
CA TRP A 129 -9.84 -6.11 -3.51
C TRP A 129 -10.97 -7.11 -3.76
N ASN A 130 -11.97 -7.14 -2.90
CA ASN A 130 -13.10 -8.07 -3.02
C ASN A 130 -13.91 -7.86 -4.31
N ARG A 131 -13.94 -6.62 -4.82
CA ARG A 131 -14.67 -6.27 -6.04
C ARG A 131 -13.85 -6.52 -7.31
N TYR A 132 -12.56 -6.26 -7.28
CA TYR A 132 -11.74 -6.13 -8.49
C TYR A 132 -10.43 -6.94 -8.46
N ALA A 133 -10.26 -7.90 -7.52
CA ALA A 133 -9.05 -8.72 -7.47
C ALA A 133 -8.77 -9.37 -8.83
N GLY A 134 -7.55 -9.19 -9.33
CA GLY A 134 -7.17 -9.72 -10.64
C GLY A 134 -7.67 -8.91 -11.85
N ASP A 135 -8.50 -7.89 -11.68
CA ASP A 135 -8.96 -7.00 -12.76
C ASP A 135 -8.10 -5.72 -12.85
N LYS A 136 -8.06 -5.11 -14.03
CA LYS A 136 -7.43 -3.79 -14.25
C LYS A 136 -8.12 -2.68 -13.47
N GLN A 137 -9.40 -2.83 -13.21
CA GLN A 137 -10.22 -1.92 -12.44
C GLN A 137 -9.72 -1.77 -10.99
N TYR A 138 -9.03 -2.78 -10.45
CA TYR A 138 -8.40 -2.68 -9.13
C TYR A 138 -7.48 -1.46 -8.99
N LEU A 139 -6.80 -1.08 -10.07
CA LEU A 139 -5.84 0.02 -10.10
C LEU A 139 -6.47 1.39 -10.43
N SER A 140 -7.76 1.46 -10.73
CA SER A 140 -8.43 2.71 -11.16
C SER A 140 -9.78 2.97 -10.51
N GLU A 141 -10.50 1.92 -10.09
CA GLU A 141 -11.87 2.03 -9.60
C GLU A 141 -11.92 1.89 -8.08
N PHE A 142 -11.25 2.78 -7.36
CA PHE A 142 -11.27 2.84 -5.91
C PHE A 142 -11.62 4.25 -5.42
N ALA A 143 -12.17 4.35 -4.22
CA ALA A 143 -12.26 5.58 -3.48
C ALA A 143 -10.93 5.84 -2.75
N GLY A 144 -10.49 7.08 -2.71
CA GLY A 144 -9.26 7.49 -2.04
C GLY A 144 -9.53 8.49 -0.93
N LEU A 145 -8.56 8.68 -0.03
CA LEU A 145 -8.66 9.71 0.98
C LEU A 145 -8.60 11.10 0.32
N GLY A 146 -9.59 11.94 0.57
CA GLY A 146 -9.61 13.33 0.14
C GLY A 146 -8.66 14.22 0.96
N GLU A 147 -8.40 15.44 0.50
CA GLU A 147 -7.48 16.37 1.17
C GLU A 147 -7.85 16.61 2.65
N SER A 148 -9.15 16.74 2.94
CA SER A 148 -9.64 16.93 4.30
C SER A 148 -9.42 15.73 5.21
N ALA A 149 -9.35 14.51 4.65
CA ALA A 149 -9.16 13.30 5.45
C ALA A 149 -7.86 13.31 6.24
N GLY A 150 -6.79 13.92 5.68
CA GLY A 150 -5.50 14.05 6.35
C GLY A 150 -5.49 15.02 7.53
N SER A 151 -6.44 15.95 7.61
CA SER A 151 -6.56 16.96 8.67
C SER A 151 -7.70 16.68 9.66
N GLY A 152 -8.49 15.62 9.45
CA GLY A 152 -9.62 15.27 10.30
C GLY A 152 -9.24 14.75 11.68
N SER A 153 -10.22 14.65 12.58
CA SER A 153 -10.00 14.25 13.98
C SER A 153 -9.40 12.83 14.10
N CYS A 154 -9.84 11.90 13.27
CA CYS A 154 -9.32 10.55 13.19
C CYS A 154 -7.84 10.52 12.76
N ALA A 155 -7.51 11.21 11.67
CA ALA A 155 -6.14 11.27 11.15
C ALA A 155 -5.18 12.02 12.11
N GLY A 156 -5.67 13.09 12.75
CA GLY A 156 -4.89 13.85 13.74
C GLY A 156 -4.52 13.05 15.00
N ARG A 157 -5.25 11.99 15.31
CA ARG A 157 -4.95 11.07 16.43
C ARG A 157 -4.06 9.90 15.99
N SER A 158 -3.99 9.59 14.71
CA SER A 158 -3.16 8.48 14.26
C SER A 158 -1.68 8.72 14.54
N ARG A 159 -0.91 7.66 14.76
CA ARG A 159 0.55 7.74 14.94
C ARG A 159 1.25 8.39 13.75
N ARG A 160 0.58 8.40 12.62
CA ARG A 160 1.00 8.96 11.35
C ARG A 160 0.30 10.28 11.01
N SER A 161 0.00 11.11 11.99
CA SER A 161 -0.52 12.45 11.74
C SER A 161 0.42 13.34 10.88
N GLY A 162 1.67 12.94 10.68
CA GLY A 162 2.56 13.46 9.65
C GLY A 162 2.41 12.79 8.27
N TRP A 163 1.70 11.67 8.20
CA TRP A 163 1.28 11.02 6.97
C TRP A 163 -0.06 11.59 6.50
N THR A 164 -0.07 12.81 6.16
CA THR A 164 -0.99 13.25 5.13
C THR A 164 -0.47 12.61 3.84
N ALA A 165 -0.96 11.41 3.52
CA ALA A 165 -1.12 11.09 2.13
C ALA A 165 -1.84 12.30 1.56
N ARG A 166 -1.13 13.22 0.91
CA ARG A 166 -1.80 14.23 0.08
C ARG A 166 -2.55 13.43 -0.94
N PRO A 167 -3.88 13.39 -0.91
CA PRO A 167 -4.61 12.67 -1.91
C PRO A 167 -4.23 13.36 -3.21
N ARG A 168 -3.46 12.67 -4.01
CA ARG A 168 -3.41 13.03 -5.41
C ARG A 168 -4.81 12.71 -5.93
N THR A 169 -5.64 13.73 -6.04
CA THR A 169 -6.65 13.73 -7.07
C THR A 169 -5.90 13.36 -8.33
N ILE A 170 -6.03 12.11 -8.78
CA ILE A 170 -5.55 11.71 -10.09
C ILE A 170 -6.45 12.47 -11.05
N ARG A 171 -6.05 13.69 -11.38
CA ARG A 171 -6.66 14.39 -12.51
C ARG A 171 -6.40 13.49 -13.71
N PRO A 172 -7.41 13.06 -14.44
CA PRO A 172 -7.20 12.40 -15.72
C PRO A 172 -6.26 13.33 -16.49
N ALA A 173 -5.14 12.81 -16.96
CA ALA A 173 -4.27 13.54 -17.85
C ALA A 173 -5.17 14.03 -18.98
N SER A 174 -5.37 15.34 -19.07
CA SER A 174 -6.06 15.95 -20.18
C SER A 174 -5.22 15.60 -21.40
N ALA A 175 -5.76 14.69 -22.21
CA ALA A 175 -5.29 14.52 -23.58
C ALA A 175 -5.37 15.90 -24.24
N THR A 176 -4.24 16.53 -24.44
CA THR A 176 -3.98 17.45 -25.55
C THR A 176 -2.59 18.04 -25.39
N ARG A 177 -1.62 17.49 -26.09
CA ARG A 177 -0.66 18.29 -26.84
C ARG A 177 -0.37 17.55 -28.13
N SER A 178 -1.03 18.03 -29.17
CA SER A 178 -0.57 17.92 -30.54
C SER A 178 0.80 18.58 -30.68
N ILE A 179 1.74 17.89 -31.23
CA ILE A 179 2.68 18.40 -32.26
C ILE A 179 2.91 17.28 -33.22
#